data_93dae559c3951fe14309bb0449496a65
#
_entry.id   93dae559c3951fe14309bb0449496a65
#
_cell.length_a   1.000
_cell.length_b   1.000
_cell.length_c   1.000
_cell.angle_alpha   90.00
_cell.angle_beta   90.00
_cell.angle_gamma   90.00
#
_symmetry.space_group_name_H-M   'P 1'
#
loop_
_entity.id
_entity.type
_entity.pdbx_description
1 polymer ?
#
loop_
_entity_poly.entity_id
_entity_poly.type
_entity_poly.pdbx_seq_one_letter_code
_entity_poly.pdbx_strand_id
1 'polypeptide(L)'
;LLKRITERTRACDATDDAIPTAAGITKNYLIILSRTIDHSQFTIDYFRSKFEITMKDLILEAWGNRELLKDNKYSDAVRAVIEEVDKGRLRTASPTDNGWEVNEWVKQAILMYFGIQQMQTWDVAPFEFYDKMLLKKNYKDLGVRAVPHAVARYGAYLAKNVVLMPSYVNIGAYVDEGTMVDTWATVGSCAQIGKGVHLSGGVGIGGVLEPLQASPVIIEDGVFVGSRCIVVEGVIVEKEAVLGANVVLTQSTKIIDVSGAEPVEMKGRVPARSVVIPGTYNKKFPAGEFGVGCALIIGQRKPSTDLKTSLNDALRDFNVSV
;
A
#
# COMPACT_ATOMS: atom_id res chain seq x y z
N LEU A 1 -9.89 -29.64 19.86
CA LEU A 1 -9.49 -28.30 19.47
C LEU A 1 -9.29 -27.39 20.69
N LEU A 2 -10.24 -27.37 21.63
CA LEU A 2 -10.15 -26.62 22.89
C LEU A 2 -8.94 -27.00 23.76
N LYS A 3 -8.54 -28.29 23.83
CA LYS A 3 -7.35 -28.74 24.55
C LYS A 3 -6.03 -28.18 23.94
N ARG A 4 -5.96 -28.01 22.64
CA ARG A 4 -4.77 -27.43 21.96
C ARG A 4 -4.63 -25.92 22.13
N ILE A 5 -5.72 -25.21 22.38
CA ILE A 5 -5.70 -23.76 22.65
C ILE A 5 -5.23 -23.48 24.07
N THR A 6 -5.66 -24.31 25.05
CA THR A 6 -5.24 -24.18 26.47
C THR A 6 -3.77 -24.59 26.69
N GLU A 7 -3.23 -25.48 25.89
CA GLU A 7 -1.81 -25.86 25.99
C GLU A 7 -0.86 -24.81 25.33
N ARG A 8 -1.32 -24.06 24.32
CA ARG A 8 -0.52 -22.96 23.75
C ARG A 8 -0.48 -21.71 24.63
N THR A 9 -1.50 -21.46 25.44
CA THR A 9 -1.49 -20.34 26.40
C THR A 9 -0.61 -20.59 27.61
N ARG A 10 -0.31 -21.85 27.97
CA ARG A 10 0.62 -22.20 29.07
C ARG A 10 2.10 -22.19 28.67
N ALA A 11 2.42 -22.20 27.38
CA ALA A 11 3.79 -22.18 26.88
C ALA A 11 4.36 -20.75 26.68
N CYS A 12 3.55 -19.71 26.85
CA CYS A 12 3.98 -18.30 26.74
C CYS A 12 4.34 -17.63 28.07
N ASP A 13 4.25 -18.35 29.22
CA ASP A 13 4.52 -17.76 30.54
C ASP A 13 5.97 -17.97 31.05
N ALA A 14 6.90 -18.29 30.19
CA ALA A 14 8.30 -18.49 30.61
C ALA A 14 9.27 -17.84 29.61
N THR A 15 9.32 -16.51 29.58
CA THR A 15 10.55 -15.70 29.40
C THR A 15 10.18 -14.23 29.65
N ASP A 16 10.57 -13.74 30.83
CA ASP A 16 10.61 -12.30 31.13
C ASP A 16 11.65 -11.62 30.26
N ASP A 17 11.18 -10.75 29.37
CA ASP A 17 11.86 -9.49 29.05
C ASP A 17 10.82 -8.51 28.51
N ALA A 18 10.62 -7.44 29.27
CA ALA A 18 9.46 -6.56 29.22
C ALA A 18 9.48 -5.62 28.01
N ILE A 19 8.55 -5.87 27.08
CA ILE A 19 7.98 -4.82 26.24
C ILE A 19 6.65 -4.44 26.88
N PRO A 20 6.35 -3.15 27.19
CA PRO A 20 5.06 -2.75 27.70
C PRO A 20 4.00 -2.96 26.61
N THR A 21 3.27 -4.05 26.73
CA THR A 21 2.16 -4.39 25.85
C THR A 21 0.97 -3.48 26.16
N ALA A 22 0.25 -3.07 25.12
CA ALA A 22 -1.10 -2.47 25.17
C ALA A 22 -2.12 -3.43 25.84
N ALA A 23 -1.73 -4.05 26.95
CA ALA A 23 -2.35 -5.24 27.53
C ALA A 23 -3.63 -4.96 28.33
N GLY A 24 -3.97 -3.70 28.60
CA GLY A 24 -5.17 -3.37 29.39
C GLY A 24 -6.45 -3.48 28.57
N ILE A 25 -6.47 -2.95 27.37
CA ILE A 25 -7.68 -2.91 26.52
C ILE A 25 -7.86 -4.24 25.78
N THR A 26 -6.79 -4.85 25.30
CA THR A 26 -6.83 -6.13 24.59
C THR A 26 -7.14 -7.33 25.49
N LYS A 27 -6.64 -7.35 26.71
CA LYS A 27 -6.90 -8.48 27.63
C LYS A 27 -8.36 -8.53 28.11
N ASN A 28 -8.95 -7.39 28.41
CA ASN A 28 -10.38 -7.33 28.80
C ASN A 28 -11.32 -7.63 27.63
N TYR A 29 -10.98 -7.24 26.40
CA TYR A 29 -11.73 -7.60 25.20
C TYR A 29 -11.62 -9.10 24.87
N LEU A 30 -10.44 -9.71 25.00
CA LEU A 30 -10.25 -11.15 24.82
C LEU A 30 -10.97 -12.00 25.88
N ILE A 31 -11.06 -11.53 27.13
CA ILE A 31 -11.77 -12.23 28.20
C ILE A 31 -13.29 -12.16 28.03
N ILE A 32 -13.83 -11.07 27.49
CA ILE A 32 -15.24 -10.96 27.11
C ILE A 32 -15.54 -11.89 25.91
N LEU A 33 -14.61 -12.00 24.94
CA LEU A 33 -14.71 -12.90 23.79
C LEU A 33 -14.77 -14.38 24.19
N SER A 34 -14.13 -14.79 25.29
CA SER A 34 -14.10 -16.21 25.70
C SER A 34 -15.37 -16.71 26.37
N ARG A 35 -16.30 -15.85 26.75
CA ARG A 35 -17.48 -16.22 27.54
C ARG A 35 -18.82 -16.30 26.78
N THR A 36 -18.92 -15.80 25.53
CA THR A 36 -20.19 -15.76 24.79
C THR A 36 -19.98 -15.79 23.27
N ILE A 37 -19.38 -16.82 22.70
CA ILE A 37 -19.11 -16.82 21.27
C ILE A 37 -19.85 -17.94 20.58
N ASP A 38 -20.89 -17.57 19.85
CA ASP A 38 -21.28 -18.24 18.64
C ASP A 38 -20.24 -17.88 17.55
N HIS A 39 -19.50 -18.86 17.02
CA HIS A 39 -18.37 -18.69 16.09
C HIS A 39 -18.82 -18.30 14.67
N SER A 40 -19.81 -17.42 14.56
CA SER A 40 -20.29 -16.95 13.27
C SER A 40 -19.44 -15.76 12.77
N GLN A 41 -19.22 -15.66 11.47
CA GLN A 41 -18.57 -14.55 10.79
C GLN A 41 -19.19 -13.20 11.21
N PHE A 42 -20.52 -13.18 11.40
CA PHE A 42 -21.28 -12.02 11.85
C PHE A 42 -20.78 -11.46 13.20
N THR A 43 -20.42 -12.32 14.14
CA THR A 43 -19.92 -11.88 15.46
C THR A 43 -18.54 -11.22 15.33
N ILE A 44 -17.68 -11.78 14.49
CA ILE A 44 -16.35 -11.23 14.21
C ILE A 44 -16.48 -9.84 13.55
N ASP A 45 -17.34 -9.72 12.57
CA ASP A 45 -17.55 -8.46 11.82
C ASP A 45 -18.19 -7.38 12.71
N TYR A 46 -19.09 -7.74 13.62
CA TYR A 46 -19.67 -6.83 14.60
C TYR A 46 -18.62 -6.27 15.57
N PHE A 47 -17.76 -7.14 16.15
CA PHE A 47 -16.71 -6.68 17.07
C PHE A 47 -15.65 -5.85 16.36
N ARG A 48 -15.33 -6.19 15.12
CA ARG A 48 -14.42 -5.42 14.28
C ARG A 48 -14.98 -4.03 13.99
N SER A 49 -16.23 -3.94 13.58
CA SER A 49 -16.91 -2.66 13.33
C SER A 49 -16.97 -1.79 14.59
N LYS A 50 -17.28 -2.37 15.75
CA LYS A 50 -17.30 -1.65 17.03
C LYS A 50 -15.91 -1.18 17.46
N PHE A 51 -14.88 -1.99 17.27
CA PHE A 51 -13.49 -1.60 17.52
C PHE A 51 -13.11 -0.42 16.61
N GLU A 52 -13.39 -0.50 15.33
CA GLU A 52 -13.06 0.52 14.34
C GLU A 52 -13.74 1.86 14.66
N ILE A 53 -15.04 1.86 15.01
CA ILE A 53 -15.76 3.07 15.43
C ILE A 53 -15.09 3.69 16.67
N THR A 54 -14.80 2.90 17.69
CA THR A 54 -14.19 3.40 18.92
C THR A 54 -12.79 3.96 18.68
N MET A 55 -11.98 3.30 17.86
CA MET A 55 -10.63 3.80 17.51
C MET A 55 -10.71 5.08 16.69
N LYS A 56 -11.60 5.14 15.70
CA LYS A 56 -11.82 6.32 14.88
C LYS A 56 -12.16 7.55 15.71
N ASP A 57 -13.06 7.43 16.69
CA ASP A 57 -13.43 8.54 17.57
C ASP A 57 -12.22 9.05 18.36
N LEU A 58 -11.41 8.17 18.95
CA LEU A 58 -10.20 8.56 19.67
C LEU A 58 -9.16 9.23 18.76
N ILE A 59 -9.00 8.73 17.53
CA ILE A 59 -8.09 9.32 16.55
C ILE A 59 -8.56 10.73 16.17
N LEU A 60 -9.84 10.92 15.90
CA LEU A 60 -10.40 12.23 15.52
C LEU A 60 -10.30 13.24 16.66
N GLU A 61 -10.54 12.81 17.91
CA GLU A 61 -10.38 13.65 19.09
C GLU A 61 -8.92 14.10 19.26
N ALA A 62 -7.97 13.16 19.20
CA ALA A 62 -6.54 13.46 19.27
C ALA A 62 -6.04 14.27 18.06
N TRP A 63 -6.65 14.11 16.89
CA TRP A 63 -6.35 14.94 15.73
C TRP A 63 -6.74 16.40 15.96
N GLY A 64 -7.90 16.66 16.58
CA GLY A 64 -8.34 17.98 16.95
C GLY A 64 -7.54 18.63 18.08
N ASN A 65 -6.98 17.81 18.98
CA ASN A 65 -6.16 18.28 20.10
C ASN A 65 -4.95 17.36 20.32
N ARG A 66 -3.80 17.73 19.77
CA ARG A 66 -2.54 16.94 19.82
C ARG A 66 -1.97 16.76 21.23
N GLU A 67 -2.34 17.59 22.19
CA GLU A 67 -1.90 17.45 23.59
C GLU A 67 -2.41 16.14 24.22
N LEU A 68 -3.56 15.63 23.75
CA LEU A 68 -4.12 14.35 24.18
C LEU A 68 -3.19 13.16 23.90
N LEU A 69 -2.27 13.26 22.94
CA LEU A 69 -1.28 12.21 22.67
C LEU A 69 -0.30 11.97 23.84
N LYS A 70 -0.26 12.86 24.82
CA LYS A 70 0.49 12.67 26.09
C LYS A 70 -0.20 11.67 27.01
N ASP A 71 -1.51 11.46 26.85
CA ASP A 71 -2.27 10.41 27.54
C ASP A 71 -2.14 9.08 26.79
N ASN A 72 -1.82 8.02 27.54
CA ASN A 72 -1.67 6.68 27.01
C ASN A 72 -2.92 6.18 26.28
N LYS A 73 -4.12 6.59 26.70
CA LYS A 73 -5.38 6.23 26.03
C LYS A 73 -5.33 6.55 24.53
N TYR A 74 -4.86 7.73 24.17
CA TYR A 74 -4.82 8.19 22.76
C TYR A 74 -3.59 7.69 22.04
N SER A 75 -2.42 7.70 22.68
CA SER A 75 -1.20 7.19 22.06
C SER A 75 -1.28 5.68 21.80
N ASP A 76 -1.93 4.91 22.66
CA ASP A 76 -2.17 3.48 22.48
C ASP A 76 -3.23 3.22 21.40
N ALA A 77 -4.26 4.08 21.28
CA ALA A 77 -5.21 4.02 20.17
C ALA A 77 -4.49 4.23 18.82
N VAL A 78 -3.59 5.20 18.73
CA VAL A 78 -2.75 5.41 17.53
C VAL A 78 -1.94 4.16 17.22
N ARG A 79 -1.23 3.58 18.20
CA ARG A 79 -0.45 2.34 18.01
C ARG A 79 -1.31 1.18 17.57
N ALA A 80 -2.51 1.01 18.14
CA ALA A 80 -3.45 -0.05 17.77
C ALA A 80 -3.92 0.09 16.31
N VAL A 81 -4.20 1.31 15.85
CA VAL A 81 -4.55 1.57 14.44
C VAL A 81 -3.39 1.20 13.52
N ILE A 82 -2.14 1.58 13.86
CA ILE A 82 -0.98 1.21 13.04
C ILE A 82 -0.77 -0.30 13.01
N GLU A 83 -1.03 -1.01 14.11
CA GLU A 83 -0.97 -2.47 14.13
C GLU A 83 -2.01 -3.10 13.19
N GLU A 84 -3.24 -2.55 13.14
CA GLU A 84 -4.27 -3.02 12.22
C GLU A 84 -3.90 -2.73 10.73
N VAL A 85 -3.26 -1.58 10.48
CA VAL A 85 -2.72 -1.25 9.15
C VAL A 85 -1.57 -2.19 8.79
N ASP A 86 -0.66 -2.46 9.72
CA ASP A 86 0.47 -3.39 9.52
C ASP A 86 0.02 -4.81 9.19
N LYS A 87 -1.12 -5.23 9.74
CA LYS A 87 -1.75 -6.53 9.50
C LYS A 87 -2.73 -6.54 8.32
N GLY A 88 -2.90 -5.42 7.60
CA GLY A 88 -3.78 -5.27 6.46
C GLY A 88 -5.27 -5.34 6.78
N ARG A 89 -5.66 -5.21 8.06
CA ARG A 89 -7.05 -5.21 8.51
C ARG A 89 -7.70 -3.83 8.41
N LEU A 90 -6.88 -2.77 8.47
CA LEU A 90 -7.26 -1.41 8.11
C LEU A 90 -6.43 -0.94 6.93
N ARG A 91 -7.01 -0.09 6.09
CA ARG A 91 -6.37 0.46 4.90
C ARG A 91 -6.54 1.97 4.84
N THR A 92 -5.60 2.67 4.22
CA THR A 92 -5.68 4.12 3.96
C THR A 92 -6.64 4.45 2.82
N ALA A 93 -6.92 3.50 1.95
CA ALA A 93 -8.05 3.51 1.03
C ALA A 93 -8.56 2.08 0.86
N SER A 94 -9.89 1.93 0.81
CA SER A 94 -10.58 0.64 0.69
C SER A 94 -11.33 0.55 -0.62
N PRO A 95 -11.35 -0.61 -1.29
CA PRO A 95 -12.20 -0.82 -2.46
C PRO A 95 -13.67 -0.84 -2.04
N THR A 96 -14.54 -0.26 -2.87
CA THR A 96 -16.00 -0.26 -2.74
C THR A 96 -16.63 -0.64 -4.07
N ASP A 97 -17.93 -0.88 -4.09
CA ASP A 97 -18.67 -1.16 -5.33
C ASP A 97 -18.59 0.00 -6.34
N ASN A 98 -18.35 1.22 -5.86
CA ASN A 98 -18.27 2.45 -6.67
C ASN A 98 -16.83 2.95 -6.90
N GLY A 99 -15.83 2.13 -6.63
CA GLY A 99 -14.41 2.50 -6.75
C GLY A 99 -13.66 2.44 -5.42
N TRP A 100 -12.98 3.51 -5.04
CA TRP A 100 -12.12 3.55 -3.86
C TRP A 100 -12.53 4.65 -2.90
N GLU A 101 -12.64 4.32 -1.61
CA GLU A 101 -12.90 5.25 -0.52
C GLU A 101 -11.62 5.53 0.28
N VAL A 102 -11.31 6.81 0.51
CA VAL A 102 -10.15 7.22 1.30
C VAL A 102 -10.51 7.24 2.78
N ASN A 103 -9.75 6.53 3.60
CA ASN A 103 -9.87 6.49 5.05
C ASN A 103 -8.98 7.58 5.68
N GLU A 104 -9.40 8.84 5.64
CA GLU A 104 -8.62 9.98 6.13
C GLU A 104 -8.18 9.82 7.58
N TRP A 105 -9.05 9.30 8.45
CA TRP A 105 -8.74 9.09 9.86
C TRP A 105 -7.57 8.11 10.08
N VAL A 106 -7.39 7.13 9.18
CA VAL A 106 -6.23 6.22 9.21
C VAL A 106 -4.96 6.97 8.84
N LYS A 107 -5.02 7.87 7.85
CA LYS A 107 -3.88 8.74 7.49
C LYS A 107 -3.53 9.69 8.66
N GLN A 108 -4.55 10.22 9.36
CA GLN A 108 -4.36 11.02 10.58
C GLN A 108 -3.64 10.22 11.67
N ALA A 109 -4.02 8.96 11.88
CA ALA A 109 -3.34 8.07 12.82
C ALA A 109 -1.86 7.86 12.44
N ILE A 110 -1.56 7.66 11.15
CA ILE A 110 -0.18 7.53 10.66
C ILE A 110 0.64 8.79 10.97
N LEU A 111 0.09 9.98 10.71
CA LEU A 111 0.78 11.24 11.02
C LEU A 111 1.02 11.41 12.52
N MET A 112 0.04 11.07 13.35
CA MET A 112 0.20 11.09 14.81
C MET A 112 1.23 10.06 15.28
N TYR A 113 1.32 8.90 14.63
CA TYR A 113 2.30 7.88 14.97
C TYR A 113 3.73 8.39 14.82
N PHE A 114 4.05 9.17 13.76
CA PHE A 114 5.35 9.85 13.66
C PHE A 114 5.63 10.78 14.84
N GLY A 115 4.59 11.44 15.37
CA GLY A 115 4.70 12.37 16.50
C GLY A 115 5.01 11.71 17.83
N ILE A 116 4.50 10.50 18.08
CA ILE A 116 4.68 9.78 19.36
C ILE A 116 5.89 8.86 19.38
N GLN A 117 6.56 8.63 18.24
CA GLN A 117 7.76 7.82 18.16
C GLN A 117 9.01 8.65 18.46
N GLN A 118 9.99 8.02 19.12
CA GLN A 118 11.27 8.63 19.45
C GLN A 118 12.36 8.17 18.46
N MET A 119 13.30 9.08 18.17
CA MET A 119 14.49 8.75 17.40
C MET A 119 15.34 7.72 18.13
N GLN A 120 15.82 6.73 17.41
CA GLN A 120 16.71 5.69 17.94
C GLN A 120 17.74 5.28 16.89
N THR A 121 18.91 4.89 17.36
CA THR A 121 19.95 4.32 16.52
C THR A 121 19.78 2.81 16.44
N TRP A 122 19.91 2.27 15.23
CA TRP A 122 19.99 0.81 14.99
C TRP A 122 21.35 0.50 14.39
N ASP A 123 22.16 -0.22 15.13
CA ASP A 123 23.45 -0.74 14.66
C ASP A 123 23.19 -2.12 14.00
N VAL A 124 23.38 -2.17 12.70
CA VAL A 124 23.25 -3.39 11.87
C VAL A 124 24.52 -3.48 11.03
N ALA A 125 25.62 -3.84 11.67
CA ALA A 125 26.93 -3.84 11.03
C ALA A 125 26.92 -4.51 9.65
N PRO A 126 27.51 -3.90 8.61
CA PRO A 126 28.28 -2.64 8.64
C PRO A 126 27.43 -1.35 8.50
N PHE A 127 26.10 -1.45 8.62
CA PHE A 127 25.16 -0.33 8.47
C PHE A 127 24.74 0.22 9.83
N GLU A 128 24.51 1.53 9.89
CA GLU A 128 23.86 2.22 10.98
C GLU A 128 22.65 2.99 10.44
N PHE A 129 21.54 2.97 11.18
CA PHE A 129 20.35 3.75 10.87
C PHE A 129 19.95 4.60 12.07
N TYR A 130 19.45 5.82 11.81
CA TYR A 130 18.93 6.71 12.83
C TYR A 130 17.54 7.21 12.41
N ASP A 131 16.50 6.58 12.93
CA ASP A 131 15.10 6.90 12.57
C ASP A 131 14.19 6.60 13.77
N LYS A 132 12.97 7.10 13.70
CA LYS A 132 11.91 6.85 14.69
C LYS A 132 10.97 5.71 14.27
N MET A 133 10.93 5.35 13.00
CA MET A 133 9.99 4.36 12.46
C MET A 133 10.60 2.97 12.47
N LEU A 134 9.95 2.05 13.15
CA LEU A 134 10.38 0.65 13.17
C LEU A 134 10.33 0.04 11.76
N LEU A 135 11.18 -0.94 11.53
CA LEU A 135 11.15 -1.76 10.32
C LEU A 135 10.27 -2.99 10.52
N LYS A 136 9.64 -3.44 9.45
CA LYS A 136 8.92 -4.71 9.41
C LYS A 136 9.90 -5.87 9.60
N LYS A 137 9.45 -6.86 10.34
CA LYS A 137 10.22 -8.07 10.70
C LYS A 137 9.39 -9.34 10.42
N ASN A 138 9.96 -10.50 10.71
CA ASN A 138 9.28 -11.80 10.65
C ASN A 138 8.80 -12.17 9.24
N TYR A 139 9.55 -11.79 8.19
CA TYR A 139 9.19 -12.06 6.79
C TYR A 139 8.90 -13.54 6.52
N LYS A 140 9.61 -14.47 7.19
CA LYS A 140 9.38 -15.91 7.08
C LYS A 140 7.96 -16.29 7.51
N ASP A 141 7.49 -15.77 8.64
CA ASP A 141 6.17 -16.09 9.18
C ASP A 141 5.05 -15.42 8.38
N LEU A 142 5.35 -14.26 7.77
CA LEU A 142 4.46 -13.57 6.83
C LEU A 142 4.39 -14.29 5.47
N GLY A 143 5.30 -15.23 5.18
CA GLY A 143 5.40 -15.85 3.86
C GLY A 143 5.88 -14.89 2.77
N VAL A 144 6.70 -13.89 3.15
CA VAL A 144 7.26 -12.86 2.27
C VAL A 144 8.73 -13.17 2.01
N ARG A 145 9.16 -13.07 0.75
CA ARG A 145 10.58 -13.15 0.40
C ARG A 145 11.16 -11.74 0.35
N ALA A 146 12.02 -11.40 1.29
CA ALA A 146 12.75 -10.13 1.31
C ALA A 146 14.21 -10.38 0.97
N VAL A 147 14.66 -9.85 -0.16
CA VAL A 147 16.06 -9.93 -0.61
C VAL A 147 16.85 -8.80 0.06
N PRO A 148 18.02 -9.05 0.63
CA PRO A 148 18.86 -7.99 1.18
C PRO A 148 19.19 -6.95 0.09
N HIS A 149 19.06 -5.74 0.36
CA HIS A 149 18.66 -4.93 1.51
C HIS A 149 17.26 -4.30 1.30
N ALA A 150 16.25 -5.13 0.96
CA ALA A 150 14.88 -4.65 0.91
C ALA A 150 14.43 -4.13 2.28
N VAL A 151 13.72 -3.00 2.30
CA VAL A 151 13.22 -2.36 3.51
C VAL A 151 11.71 -2.13 3.38
N ALA A 152 10.95 -2.63 4.36
CA ALA A 152 9.58 -2.20 4.59
C ALA A 152 9.47 -1.60 5.99
N ARG A 153 8.80 -0.45 6.14
CA ARG A 153 8.48 0.14 7.43
C ARG A 153 7.35 -0.62 8.12
N TYR A 154 7.40 -0.69 9.46
CA TYR A 154 6.26 -1.11 10.26
C TYR A 154 5.03 -0.24 9.95
N GLY A 155 3.85 -0.85 9.84
CA GLY A 155 2.65 -0.19 9.32
C GLY A 155 2.51 -0.26 7.79
N ALA A 156 3.42 -0.93 7.09
CA ALA A 156 3.20 -1.38 5.72
C ALA A 156 2.68 -2.81 5.72
N TYR A 157 1.57 -3.10 5.06
CA TYR A 157 1.09 -4.46 4.91
C TYR A 157 1.74 -5.15 3.72
N LEU A 158 2.22 -6.36 3.93
CA LEU A 158 2.74 -7.26 2.91
C LEU A 158 2.01 -8.60 3.02
N ALA A 159 1.27 -8.94 1.99
CA ALA A 159 0.54 -10.20 1.94
C ALA A 159 1.47 -11.40 1.65
N LYS A 160 0.93 -12.61 1.79
CA LYS A 160 1.65 -13.85 1.49
C LYS A 160 2.14 -13.89 0.04
N ASN A 161 3.29 -14.52 -0.17
CA ASN A 161 3.93 -14.67 -1.49
C ASN A 161 4.40 -13.36 -2.14
N VAL A 162 4.39 -12.24 -1.41
CA VAL A 162 5.04 -11.00 -1.88
C VAL A 162 6.56 -11.22 -1.97
N VAL A 163 7.16 -10.73 -3.04
CA VAL A 163 8.62 -10.70 -3.20
C VAL A 163 9.09 -9.25 -3.20
N LEU A 164 9.96 -8.94 -2.26
CA LEU A 164 10.70 -7.68 -2.23
C LEU A 164 12.13 -7.95 -2.71
N MET A 165 12.48 -7.52 -3.91
CA MET A 165 13.88 -7.33 -4.29
C MET A 165 14.43 -6.13 -3.51
N PRO A 166 15.73 -5.79 -3.59
CA PRO A 166 16.24 -4.57 -2.93
C PRO A 166 15.39 -3.34 -3.28
N SER A 167 14.43 -3.03 -2.45
CA SER A 167 13.34 -2.10 -2.69
C SER A 167 12.86 -1.46 -1.39
N TYR A 168 11.95 -0.49 -1.47
CA TYR A 168 11.44 0.22 -0.30
C TYR A 168 9.92 0.27 -0.28
N VAL A 169 9.31 -0.08 0.87
CA VAL A 169 7.87 0.02 1.10
C VAL A 169 7.61 0.88 2.34
N ASN A 170 6.89 1.98 2.18
CA ASN A 170 6.64 2.94 3.24
C ASN A 170 5.38 2.60 4.05
N ILE A 171 5.27 3.21 5.25
CA ILE A 171 4.12 3.05 6.16
C ILE A 171 2.79 3.39 5.47
N GLY A 172 1.74 2.67 5.83
CA GLY A 172 0.40 2.83 5.26
C GLY A 172 0.22 2.18 3.89
N ALA A 173 1.31 1.75 3.24
CA ALA A 173 1.24 1.00 1.99
C ALA A 173 0.61 -0.37 2.21
N TYR A 174 -0.17 -0.80 1.23
CA TYR A 174 -0.76 -2.14 1.17
C TYR A 174 -0.26 -2.84 -0.08
N VAL A 175 0.41 -3.97 0.07
CA VAL A 175 0.94 -4.79 -1.03
C VAL A 175 0.31 -6.17 -0.94
N ASP A 176 -0.54 -6.50 -1.91
CA ASP A 176 -1.34 -7.72 -1.88
C ASP A 176 -0.59 -8.94 -2.43
N GLU A 177 -1.22 -10.10 -2.29
CA GLU A 177 -0.68 -11.43 -2.51
C GLU A 177 -0.03 -11.61 -3.89
N GLY A 178 1.14 -12.26 -3.90
CA GLY A 178 1.84 -12.63 -5.13
C GLY A 178 2.49 -11.47 -5.89
N THR A 179 2.46 -10.26 -5.32
CA THR A 179 3.06 -9.07 -5.95
C THR A 179 4.57 -9.07 -5.81
N MET A 180 5.24 -8.63 -6.88
CA MET A 180 6.69 -8.38 -6.89
C MET A 180 6.98 -6.88 -6.87
N VAL A 181 7.78 -6.45 -5.91
CA VAL A 181 8.41 -5.13 -5.86
C VAL A 181 9.87 -5.32 -6.22
N ASP A 182 10.22 -5.02 -7.48
CA ASP A 182 11.51 -5.33 -8.05
C ASP A 182 12.61 -4.34 -7.62
N THR A 183 13.82 -4.56 -8.10
CA THR A 183 15.05 -3.88 -7.69
C THR A 183 14.92 -2.36 -7.86
N TRP A 184 15.18 -1.63 -6.77
CA TRP A 184 15.09 -0.16 -6.66
C TRP A 184 13.68 0.41 -6.90
N ALA A 185 12.65 -0.42 -6.92
CA ALA A 185 11.27 0.07 -6.90
C ALA A 185 10.91 0.61 -5.51
N THR A 186 10.03 1.60 -5.46
CA THR A 186 9.51 2.19 -4.23
C THR A 186 7.99 2.14 -4.23
N VAL A 187 7.42 1.76 -3.08
CA VAL A 187 5.99 1.90 -2.79
C VAL A 187 5.85 2.97 -1.72
N GLY A 188 5.34 4.13 -2.12
CA GLY A 188 5.19 5.29 -1.27
C GLY A 188 4.13 5.12 -0.19
N SER A 189 4.09 6.05 0.77
CA SER A 189 3.15 6.03 1.89
C SER A 189 1.71 5.92 1.40
N CYS A 190 0.94 5.03 2.01
CA CYS A 190 -0.49 4.86 1.74
C CYS A 190 -0.84 4.24 0.38
N ALA A 191 0.10 4.02 -0.54
CA ALA A 191 -0.17 3.42 -1.85
C ALA A 191 -0.81 2.03 -1.68
N GLN A 192 -1.77 1.71 -2.57
CA GLN A 192 -2.51 0.46 -2.55
C GLN A 192 -2.16 -0.36 -3.78
N ILE A 193 -1.49 -1.48 -3.59
CA ILE A 193 -1.03 -2.38 -4.65
C ILE A 193 -1.81 -3.68 -4.57
N GLY A 194 -2.49 -4.04 -5.63
CA GLY A 194 -3.33 -5.24 -5.76
C GLY A 194 -2.54 -6.54 -5.86
N LYS A 195 -3.25 -7.62 -6.13
CA LYS A 195 -2.71 -8.97 -6.23
C LYS A 195 -1.97 -9.19 -7.54
N GLY A 196 -0.86 -9.96 -7.48
CA GLY A 196 -0.14 -10.36 -8.68
C GLY A 196 0.40 -9.20 -9.52
N VAL A 197 0.60 -8.05 -8.91
CA VAL A 197 1.19 -6.88 -9.57
C VAL A 197 2.69 -7.07 -9.72
N HIS A 198 3.24 -6.59 -10.84
CA HIS A 198 4.67 -6.52 -11.03
C HIS A 198 5.10 -5.04 -11.12
N LEU A 199 5.83 -4.57 -10.12
CA LEU A 199 6.51 -3.28 -10.16
C LEU A 199 7.95 -3.52 -10.58
N SER A 200 8.27 -3.26 -11.85
CA SER A 200 9.60 -3.52 -12.42
C SER A 200 10.69 -2.61 -11.84
N GLY A 201 11.93 -2.88 -12.21
CA GLY A 201 13.09 -2.19 -11.66
C GLY A 201 13.01 -0.67 -11.75
N GLY A 202 13.23 -0.01 -10.62
CA GLY A 202 13.23 1.45 -10.50
C GLY A 202 11.87 2.14 -10.64
N VAL A 203 10.76 1.39 -10.56
CA VAL A 203 9.41 1.97 -10.51
C VAL A 203 9.25 2.84 -9.27
N GLY A 204 8.71 4.05 -9.45
CA GLY A 204 8.34 4.97 -8.38
C GLY A 204 6.83 5.07 -8.21
N ILE A 205 6.28 4.40 -7.20
CA ILE A 205 4.90 4.63 -6.76
C ILE A 205 4.91 5.71 -5.69
N GLY A 206 4.27 6.84 -5.97
CA GLY A 206 4.26 8.00 -5.08
C GLY A 206 3.51 7.77 -3.79
N GLY A 207 3.99 8.40 -2.73
CA GLY A 207 3.29 8.44 -1.46
C GLY A 207 2.35 9.64 -1.40
N VAL A 208 1.14 9.43 -0.89
CA VAL A 208 0.14 10.48 -0.67
C VAL A 208 -0.35 10.40 0.77
N LEU A 209 0.51 10.77 1.72
CA LEU A 209 0.13 10.88 3.12
C LEU A 209 -0.51 12.24 3.40
N GLU A 210 0.04 13.29 2.83
CA GLU A 210 -0.47 14.65 2.88
C GLU A 210 -0.64 15.21 1.44
N PRO A 211 -1.72 15.99 1.20
CA PRO A 211 -2.83 16.32 2.09
C PRO A 211 -3.74 15.10 2.36
N LEU A 212 -4.42 15.10 3.53
CA LEU A 212 -5.20 13.94 4.02
C LEU A 212 -6.29 13.48 3.06
N GLN A 213 -7.02 14.43 2.47
CA GLN A 213 -8.13 14.17 1.55
C GLN A 213 -7.67 13.64 0.18
N ALA A 214 -6.39 13.77 -0.17
CA ALA A 214 -5.89 13.27 -1.44
C ALA A 214 -5.92 11.74 -1.47
N SER A 215 -6.42 11.17 -2.56
CA SER A 215 -6.41 9.73 -2.79
C SER A 215 -4.98 9.21 -2.89
N PRO A 216 -4.65 8.08 -2.27
CA PRO A 216 -3.38 7.42 -2.52
C PRO A 216 -3.34 6.88 -3.95
N VAL A 217 -2.13 6.56 -4.42
CA VAL A 217 -1.97 5.83 -5.68
C VAL A 217 -2.55 4.44 -5.53
N ILE A 218 -3.33 4.02 -6.51
CA ILE A 218 -3.95 2.70 -6.58
C ILE A 218 -3.42 1.96 -7.82
N ILE A 219 -2.85 0.81 -7.62
CA ILE A 219 -2.48 -0.13 -8.67
C ILE A 219 -3.30 -1.39 -8.45
N GLU A 220 -4.27 -1.67 -9.31
CA GLU A 220 -5.18 -2.79 -9.11
C GLU A 220 -4.55 -4.14 -9.52
N ASP A 221 -5.31 -5.23 -9.34
CA ASP A 221 -4.84 -6.60 -9.52
C ASP A 221 -4.28 -6.86 -10.94
N GLY A 222 -3.20 -7.64 -11.01
CA GLY A 222 -2.62 -8.11 -12.27
C GLY A 222 -1.98 -7.03 -13.15
N VAL A 223 -1.86 -5.81 -12.65
CA VAL A 223 -1.19 -4.71 -13.37
C VAL A 223 0.30 -5.02 -13.49
N PHE A 224 0.83 -4.72 -14.66
CA PHE A 224 2.27 -4.68 -14.87
C PHE A 224 2.75 -3.24 -15.07
N VAL A 225 3.74 -2.83 -14.28
CA VAL A 225 4.36 -1.52 -14.36
C VAL A 225 5.79 -1.67 -14.83
N GLY A 226 6.07 -1.22 -16.05
CA GLY A 226 7.39 -1.30 -16.70
C GLY A 226 8.47 -0.51 -15.97
N SER A 227 9.71 -0.85 -16.25
CA SER A 227 10.88 -0.24 -15.57
C SER A 227 10.88 1.27 -15.65
N ARG A 228 11.27 1.93 -14.53
CA ARG A 228 11.37 3.39 -14.44
C ARG A 228 10.06 4.16 -14.63
N CYS A 229 8.89 3.48 -14.61
CA CYS A 229 7.62 4.19 -14.55
C CYS A 229 7.48 4.96 -13.24
N ILE A 230 6.81 6.12 -13.31
CA ILE A 230 6.44 6.94 -12.15
C ILE A 230 4.92 7.05 -12.14
N VAL A 231 4.29 6.68 -11.03
CA VAL A 231 2.84 6.82 -10.82
C VAL A 231 2.63 7.54 -9.49
N VAL A 232 2.10 8.76 -9.54
CA VAL A 232 2.02 9.64 -8.38
C VAL A 232 0.66 10.35 -8.30
N GLU A 233 0.45 11.15 -7.23
CA GLU A 233 -0.70 12.05 -7.07
C GLU A 233 -2.06 11.34 -7.13
N GLY A 234 -2.17 10.12 -6.58
CA GLY A 234 -3.44 9.41 -6.49
C GLY A 234 -4.00 8.88 -7.81
N VAL A 235 -3.16 8.72 -8.82
CA VAL A 235 -3.54 8.06 -10.07
C VAL A 235 -3.98 6.62 -9.79
N ILE A 236 -5.04 6.19 -10.48
CA ILE A 236 -5.54 4.82 -10.44
C ILE A 236 -5.13 4.11 -11.73
N VAL A 237 -4.46 2.98 -11.60
CA VAL A 237 -4.20 2.04 -12.70
C VAL A 237 -5.06 0.81 -12.49
N GLU A 238 -6.06 0.64 -13.34
CA GLU A 238 -7.06 -0.42 -13.19
C GLU A 238 -6.52 -1.79 -13.59
N LYS A 239 -7.29 -2.82 -13.21
CA LYS A 239 -6.94 -4.24 -13.32
C LYS A 239 -6.29 -4.61 -14.66
N GLU A 240 -5.21 -5.40 -14.55
CA GLU A 240 -4.53 -6.02 -15.69
C GLU A 240 -3.99 -5.03 -16.74
N ALA A 241 -3.96 -3.72 -16.45
CA ALA A 241 -3.32 -2.75 -17.32
C ALA A 241 -1.80 -2.97 -17.39
N VAL A 242 -1.21 -2.54 -18.48
CA VAL A 242 0.20 -2.68 -18.80
C VAL A 242 0.80 -1.31 -19.06
N LEU A 243 1.75 -0.88 -18.24
CA LEU A 243 2.52 0.33 -18.48
C LEU A 243 3.90 -0.07 -19.05
N GLY A 244 4.20 0.40 -20.25
CA GLY A 244 5.55 0.28 -20.85
C GLY A 244 6.57 1.08 -20.03
N ALA A 245 7.85 0.80 -20.23
CA ALA A 245 8.92 1.47 -19.51
C ALA A 245 8.87 3.00 -19.68
N ASN A 246 9.27 3.75 -18.65
CA ASN A 246 9.31 5.22 -18.61
C ASN A 246 7.96 5.94 -18.75
N VAL A 247 6.82 5.28 -18.55
CA VAL A 247 5.53 5.96 -18.44
C VAL A 247 5.49 6.78 -17.15
N VAL A 248 5.14 8.07 -17.26
CA VAL A 248 4.98 8.99 -16.12
C VAL A 248 3.53 9.45 -16.01
N LEU A 249 2.89 9.14 -14.89
CA LEU A 249 1.49 9.45 -14.60
C LEU A 249 1.38 10.31 -13.34
N THR A 250 0.84 11.51 -13.51
CA THR A 250 0.38 12.42 -12.45
C THR A 250 -1.10 12.69 -12.63
N GLN A 251 -1.76 13.37 -11.71
CA GLN A 251 -3.15 13.80 -11.88
C GLN A 251 -3.36 14.70 -13.11
N SER A 252 -2.33 15.42 -13.53
CA SER A 252 -2.38 16.33 -14.66
C SER A 252 -1.89 15.74 -15.98
N THR A 253 -1.19 14.61 -15.95
CA THR A 253 -0.70 13.94 -17.15
C THR A 253 -1.85 13.60 -18.08
N LYS A 254 -1.77 14.05 -19.34
CA LYS A 254 -2.70 13.61 -20.37
C LYS A 254 -2.49 12.13 -20.66
N ILE A 255 -3.55 11.36 -20.64
CA ILE A 255 -3.61 9.99 -21.10
C ILE A 255 -4.49 10.00 -22.33
N ILE A 256 -3.94 9.63 -23.48
CA ILE A 256 -4.63 9.73 -24.76
C ILE A 256 -4.79 8.33 -25.33
N ASP A 257 -6.04 7.88 -25.45
CA ASP A 257 -6.34 6.64 -26.14
C ASP A 257 -6.33 6.89 -27.67
N VAL A 258 -5.36 6.26 -28.33
CA VAL A 258 -5.15 6.34 -29.78
C VAL A 258 -5.46 5.01 -30.47
N SER A 259 -6.09 4.07 -29.79
CA SER A 259 -6.44 2.76 -30.35
C SER A 259 -7.68 2.80 -31.27
N GLY A 260 -8.49 3.85 -31.17
CA GLY A 260 -9.67 4.08 -32.01
C GLY A 260 -9.41 4.99 -33.21
N ALA A 261 -10.47 5.35 -33.94
CA ALA A 261 -10.39 6.24 -35.10
C ALA A 261 -10.13 7.69 -34.68
N GLU A 262 -10.58 8.09 -33.50
CA GLU A 262 -10.40 9.43 -32.93
C GLU A 262 -9.74 9.31 -31.55
N PRO A 263 -8.86 10.26 -31.19
CA PRO A 263 -8.19 10.24 -29.90
C PRO A 263 -9.17 10.59 -28.77
N VAL A 264 -9.10 9.86 -27.66
CA VAL A 264 -9.87 10.15 -26.43
C VAL A 264 -8.93 10.54 -25.31
N GLU A 265 -9.06 11.76 -24.80
CA GLU A 265 -8.25 12.27 -23.68
C GLU A 265 -8.88 11.95 -22.32
N MET A 266 -8.07 11.51 -21.37
CA MET A 266 -8.43 11.29 -19.97
C MET A 266 -7.27 11.69 -19.04
N LYS A 267 -7.52 11.70 -17.73
CA LYS A 267 -6.52 11.99 -16.69
C LYS A 267 -6.80 11.20 -15.41
N GLY A 268 -5.75 11.02 -14.61
CA GLY A 268 -5.85 10.46 -13.26
C GLY A 268 -6.23 8.97 -13.19
N ARG A 269 -6.59 8.34 -14.31
CA ARG A 269 -7.01 6.95 -14.37
C ARG A 269 -6.59 6.28 -15.68
N VAL A 270 -5.97 5.11 -15.57
CA VAL A 270 -5.70 4.20 -16.69
C VAL A 270 -6.76 3.10 -16.67
N PRO A 271 -7.58 2.95 -17.72
CA PRO A 271 -8.61 1.91 -17.78
C PRO A 271 -8.04 0.49 -17.72
N ALA A 272 -8.85 -0.45 -17.24
CA ALA A 272 -8.49 -1.86 -17.14
C ALA A 272 -7.99 -2.42 -18.47
N ARG A 273 -6.98 -3.31 -18.40
CA ARG A 273 -6.37 -3.99 -19.54
C ARG A 273 -5.72 -3.10 -20.60
N SER A 274 -5.66 -1.79 -20.40
CA SER A 274 -5.01 -0.86 -21.34
C SER A 274 -3.51 -1.14 -21.46
N VAL A 275 -2.99 -1.08 -22.68
CA VAL A 275 -1.54 -1.10 -22.96
C VAL A 275 -1.08 0.32 -23.20
N VAL A 276 -0.21 0.83 -22.34
CA VAL A 276 0.18 2.24 -22.27
C VAL A 276 1.67 2.39 -22.53
N ILE A 277 2.02 3.37 -23.36
CA ILE A 277 3.41 3.73 -23.65
C ILE A 277 3.66 5.22 -23.37
N PRO A 278 4.91 5.66 -23.16
CA PRO A 278 5.22 7.08 -23.14
C PRO A 278 5.00 7.69 -24.51
N GLY A 279 4.51 8.92 -24.54
CA GLY A 279 4.27 9.69 -25.77
C GLY A 279 4.47 11.17 -25.56
N THR A 280 4.24 11.94 -26.61
CA THR A 280 4.25 13.41 -26.59
C THR A 280 3.07 13.96 -27.36
N TYR A 281 2.62 15.14 -26.98
CA TYR A 281 1.69 15.94 -27.74
C TYR A 281 2.23 17.38 -27.91
N ASN A 282 1.91 18.02 -29.00
CA ASN A 282 2.36 19.38 -29.27
C ASN A 282 1.57 20.40 -28.44
N LYS A 283 2.27 21.33 -27.82
CA LYS A 283 1.68 22.44 -27.06
C LYS A 283 2.32 23.76 -27.46
N LYS A 284 1.50 24.76 -27.69
CA LYS A 284 1.95 26.13 -27.96
C LYS A 284 2.29 26.88 -26.68
N PHE A 285 3.45 27.51 -26.67
CA PHE A 285 3.96 28.40 -25.62
C PHE A 285 4.32 29.74 -26.24
N PRO A 286 4.57 30.80 -25.44
CA PRO A 286 5.02 32.10 -26.00
C PRO A 286 6.29 32.01 -26.86
N ALA A 287 7.19 31.06 -26.53
CA ALA A 287 8.46 30.87 -27.25
C ALA A 287 8.36 29.93 -28.47
N GLY A 288 7.18 29.36 -28.77
CA GLY A 288 7.00 28.44 -29.89
C GLY A 288 6.17 27.21 -29.54
N GLU A 289 6.18 26.21 -30.41
CA GLU A 289 5.50 24.94 -30.24
C GLU A 289 6.50 23.84 -29.82
N PHE A 290 6.19 23.11 -28.75
CA PHE A 290 7.06 22.10 -28.17
C PHE A 290 6.27 20.83 -27.85
N GLY A 291 6.92 19.67 -27.94
CA GLY A 291 6.40 18.38 -27.51
C GLY A 291 6.37 18.32 -25.97
N VAL A 292 5.22 18.02 -25.40
CA VAL A 292 5.02 17.82 -23.96
C VAL A 292 4.70 16.34 -23.72
N GLY A 293 5.27 15.75 -22.67
CA GLY A 293 5.06 14.36 -22.31
C GLY A 293 3.59 14.03 -22.04
N CYS A 294 3.17 12.86 -22.49
CA CYS A 294 1.87 12.25 -22.20
C CYS A 294 2.00 10.74 -22.13
N ALA A 295 0.92 10.05 -21.80
CA ALA A 295 0.80 8.60 -21.92
C ALA A 295 -0.16 8.27 -23.07
N LEU A 296 0.20 7.29 -23.90
CA LEU A 296 -0.64 6.85 -25.01
C LEU A 296 -1.16 5.43 -24.72
N ILE A 297 -2.49 5.27 -24.73
CA ILE A 297 -3.12 3.95 -24.76
C ILE A 297 -3.15 3.49 -26.22
N ILE A 298 -2.42 2.41 -26.54
CA ILE A 298 -2.28 1.90 -27.90
C ILE A 298 -3.17 0.68 -28.19
N GLY A 299 -3.88 0.19 -27.20
CA GLY A 299 -4.80 -0.93 -27.31
C GLY A 299 -5.05 -1.62 -25.99
N GLN A 300 -5.61 -2.84 -26.07
CA GLN A 300 -5.98 -3.66 -24.92
C GLN A 300 -5.10 -4.91 -24.83
N ARG A 301 -4.75 -5.32 -23.61
CA ARG A 301 -4.08 -6.59 -23.34
C ARG A 301 -4.91 -7.76 -23.86
N LYS A 302 -4.30 -8.61 -24.70
CA LYS A 302 -4.99 -9.76 -25.31
C LYS A 302 -5.01 -10.95 -24.33
N PRO A 303 -6.05 -11.80 -24.36
CA PRO A 303 -6.10 -13.03 -23.56
C PRO A 303 -4.90 -13.96 -23.77
N SER A 304 -4.35 -13.98 -24.99
CA SER A 304 -3.14 -14.76 -25.32
C SER A 304 -1.88 -14.27 -24.58
N THR A 305 -1.90 -13.04 -24.09
CA THR A 305 -0.80 -12.41 -23.34
C THR A 305 -0.92 -12.66 -21.83
N ASP A 306 -2.12 -13.01 -21.35
CA ASP A 306 -2.39 -13.25 -19.91
C ASP A 306 -1.60 -14.44 -19.34
N LEU A 307 -1.28 -15.44 -20.19
CA LEU A 307 -0.50 -16.62 -19.83
C LEU A 307 1.01 -16.44 -20.01
N LYS A 308 1.47 -15.33 -20.56
CA LYS A 308 2.89 -15.06 -20.82
C LYS A 308 3.49 -14.25 -19.66
N THR A 309 4.57 -14.74 -19.15
CA THR A 309 5.35 -14.09 -18.07
C THR A 309 6.13 -12.86 -18.54
N SER A 310 6.12 -12.57 -19.85
CA SER A 310 6.87 -11.48 -20.47
C SER A 310 5.94 -10.38 -20.97
N LEU A 311 6.04 -9.23 -20.34
CA LEU A 311 5.36 -8.00 -20.73
C LEU A 311 5.72 -7.49 -22.11
N ASN A 312 6.98 -7.70 -22.50
CA ASN A 312 7.47 -7.33 -23.80
C ASN A 312 6.64 -7.94 -24.93
N ASP A 313 5.96 -9.07 -24.68
CA ASP A 313 5.07 -9.68 -25.67
C ASP A 313 3.80 -8.86 -25.90
N ALA A 314 3.23 -8.24 -24.84
CA ALA A 314 2.07 -7.35 -24.98
C ALA A 314 2.40 -6.11 -25.81
N LEU A 315 3.60 -5.55 -25.63
CA LEU A 315 4.07 -4.38 -26.40
C LEU A 315 4.47 -4.75 -27.84
N ARG A 316 5.10 -5.92 -28.03
CA ARG A 316 5.45 -6.44 -29.36
C ARG A 316 4.23 -6.74 -30.23
N ASP A 317 3.10 -7.14 -29.63
CA ASP A 317 1.83 -7.34 -30.34
C ASP A 317 1.35 -6.07 -31.08
N PHE A 318 1.84 -4.88 -30.66
CA PHE A 318 1.56 -3.59 -31.30
C PHE A 318 2.73 -3.03 -32.11
N ASN A 319 3.78 -3.84 -32.39
CA ASN A 319 5.00 -3.41 -33.08
C ASN A 319 5.71 -2.21 -32.43
N VAL A 320 5.61 -2.06 -31.13
CA VAL A 320 6.32 -1.03 -30.38
C VAL A 320 7.60 -1.65 -29.81
N SER A 321 8.74 -1.02 -30.14
CA SER A 321 10.03 -1.36 -29.50
C SER A 321 10.05 -0.80 -28.06
N VAL A 322 10.47 -1.61 -27.12
CA VAL A 322 10.56 -1.28 -25.68
C VAL A 322 12.01 -1.27 -25.29
#